data_5079f04d7dafe5749f785681e9649f3b
#
_entry.id   5079f04d7dafe5749f785681e9649f3b
#
_cell.length_a   1.000
_cell.length_b   1.000
_cell.length_c   1.000
_cell.angle_alpha   90.00
_cell.angle_beta   90.00
_cell.angle_gamma   90.00
#
_symmetry.space_group_name_H-M   'P 1'
#
loop_
_entity.id
_entity.type
_entity.pdbx_description
1 polymer ?
#
loop_
_entity_poly.entity_id
_entity_poly.type
_entity_poly.pdbx_seq_one_letter_code
_entity_poly.pdbx_strand_id
1 'polypeptide(L)' 'MIKNAHITVITSTELTAMRLDDLVGCRGLVVEVLSEDRIKNCGALVLLEEPYLGEYLWFIPENSISYE' A
#
# COMPACT_ATOMS: atom_id res chain seq x y z
N MET A 1 -3.87 10.68 1.17
CA MET A 1 -3.97 9.59 0.18
C MET A 1 -5.16 9.84 -0.73
N ILE A 2 -5.04 9.46 -1.98
CA ILE A 2 -6.05 9.77 -3.00
C ILE A 2 -6.62 8.46 -3.56
N LYS A 3 -7.94 8.28 -3.40
CA LYS A 3 -8.65 7.13 -3.96
C LYS A 3 -8.58 7.17 -5.49
N ASN A 4 -8.44 6.01 -6.11
CA ASN A 4 -8.30 5.82 -7.56
C ASN A 4 -7.01 6.37 -8.16
N ALA A 5 -6.02 6.69 -7.32
CA ALA A 5 -4.71 7.11 -7.78
C ALA A 5 -3.82 5.91 -8.07
N HIS A 6 -2.99 6.02 -9.10
CA HIS A 6 -1.94 5.05 -9.35
C HIS A 6 -0.74 5.35 -8.46
N ILE A 7 -0.19 4.30 -7.87
CA ILE A 7 0.94 4.43 -6.93
C ILE A 7 2.00 3.37 -7.20
N THR A 8 3.18 3.63 -6.64
CA THR A 8 4.25 2.65 -6.55
C THR A 8 4.54 2.42 -5.06
N VAL A 9 4.74 1.17 -4.68
CA VAL A 9 5.09 0.83 -3.30
C VAL A 9 6.57 1.15 -3.08
N ILE A 10 6.86 1.90 -2.02
CA ILE A 10 8.22 2.23 -1.62
C ILE A 10 8.50 1.68 -0.23
N THR A 11 9.77 1.56 0.12
CA THR A 11 10.15 1.02 1.44
C THR A 11 9.73 1.97 2.56
N SER A 12 9.35 1.39 3.70
CA SER A 12 9.11 2.13 4.93
C SER A 12 9.31 1.21 6.11
N THR A 13 9.47 1.79 7.30
CA THR A 13 9.59 1.02 8.54
C THR A 13 8.37 0.14 8.78
N GLU A 14 7.18 0.68 8.48
CA GLU A 14 5.91 -0.03 8.65
C GLU A 14 5.82 -1.23 7.71
N LEU A 15 6.23 -1.05 6.46
CA LEU A 15 6.20 -2.14 5.48
C LEU A 15 7.16 -3.26 5.89
N THR A 16 8.35 -2.90 6.36
CA THR A 16 9.33 -3.86 6.85
C THR A 16 8.79 -4.61 8.07
N ALA A 17 8.13 -3.91 8.99
CA ALA A 17 7.51 -4.53 10.16
C ALA A 17 6.42 -5.53 9.76
N MET A 18 5.74 -5.31 8.65
CA MET A 18 4.72 -6.21 8.11
C MET A 18 5.32 -7.35 7.29
N ARG A 19 6.63 -7.36 7.08
CA ARG A 19 7.35 -8.33 6.25
C ARG A 19 6.87 -8.34 4.80
N LEU A 20 6.55 -7.16 4.28
CA LEU A 20 6.08 -6.98 2.91
C LEU A 20 7.09 -6.26 2.02
N ASP A 21 8.39 -6.37 2.35
CA ASP A 21 9.45 -5.72 1.56
C ASP A 21 9.48 -6.16 0.10
N ASP A 22 8.99 -7.36 -0.19
CA ASP A 22 8.91 -7.88 -1.56
C ASP A 22 7.95 -7.07 -2.43
N LEU A 23 7.06 -6.27 -1.82
CA LEU A 23 6.15 -5.40 -2.56
C LEU A 23 6.81 -4.11 -3.02
N VAL A 24 7.99 -3.77 -2.53
CA VAL A 24 8.71 -2.55 -2.94
C VAL A 24 8.94 -2.58 -4.46
N GLY A 25 8.54 -1.51 -5.14
CA GLY A 25 8.61 -1.41 -6.59
C GLY A 25 7.35 -1.88 -7.32
N CYS A 26 6.42 -2.53 -6.61
CA CYS A 26 5.15 -2.92 -7.22
C CYS A 26 4.26 -1.70 -7.44
N ARG A 27 3.47 -1.74 -8.50
CA ARG A 27 2.55 -0.67 -8.86
C ARG A 27 1.12 -1.13 -8.64
N GLY A 28 0.27 -0.19 -8.31
CA GLY A 28 -1.13 -0.53 -8.07
C GLY A 28 -2.03 0.70 -8.06
N LEU A 29 -3.30 0.43 -7.77
CA LEU A 29 -4.35 1.44 -7.71
C LEU A 29 -4.91 1.51 -6.30
N VAL A 30 -5.00 2.71 -5.74
CA VAL A 30 -5.65 2.92 -4.44
C VAL A 30 -7.16 2.76 -4.62
N VAL A 31 -7.72 1.72 -4.01
CA VAL A 31 -9.17 1.47 -4.10
C VAL A 31 -9.92 1.94 -2.87
N GLU A 32 -9.25 2.06 -1.73
CA GLU A 32 -9.84 2.61 -0.52
C GLU A 32 -8.77 3.20 0.38
N VAL A 33 -9.06 4.37 0.95
CA VAL A 33 -8.18 5.03 1.91
C VAL A 33 -8.65 4.69 3.31
N LEU A 34 -7.73 4.17 4.14
CA LEU A 34 -7.99 3.80 5.52
C LEU A 34 -7.21 4.76 6.42
N SER A 35 -7.89 5.77 6.93
CA SER A 35 -7.31 6.72 7.88
C SER A 35 -8.29 6.94 9.02
N GLU A 36 -8.08 6.21 10.10
CA GLU A 36 -8.87 6.39 11.32
C GLU A 36 -7.97 6.89 12.42
N ASP A 37 -8.46 7.87 13.20
CA ASP A 37 -7.73 8.46 14.33
C ASP A 37 -7.37 7.44 15.40
N ARG A 38 -8.05 6.30 15.43
CA ARG A 38 -7.82 5.23 16.40
C ARG A 38 -6.75 4.23 15.97
N ILE A 39 -6.36 4.25 14.72
CA ILE A 39 -5.37 3.34 14.18
C ILE A 39 -4.08 4.13 14.00
N LYS A 40 -3.02 3.70 14.66
CA LYS A 40 -1.71 4.34 14.54
C LYS A 40 -1.11 4.20 13.15
N ASN A 41 -1.63 3.28 12.35
CA ASN A 41 -1.13 3.01 11.02
C ASN A 41 -2.18 3.39 9.98
N CYS A 42 -2.05 4.57 9.42
CA CYS A 42 -2.84 4.97 8.26
C CYS A 42 -2.28 4.32 7.02
N GLY A 43 -3.15 3.98 6.09
CA GLY A 43 -2.75 3.35 4.84
C GLY A 43 -3.91 3.27 3.87
N ALA A 44 -3.75 2.44 2.87
CA ALA A 44 -4.76 2.25 1.84
C ALA A 44 -4.82 0.80 1.41
N LEU A 45 -6.00 0.38 0.95
CA LEU A 45 -6.13 -0.86 0.19
C LEU A 45 -5.72 -0.56 -1.23
N VAL A 46 -4.73 -1.29 -1.72
CA VAL A 46 -4.16 -1.11 -3.04
C VAL A 46 -4.37 -2.38 -3.85
N LEU A 47 -4.94 -2.22 -5.05
CA LEU A 47 -5.09 -3.30 -6.01
C LEU A 47 -3.84 -3.34 -6.87
N LEU A 48 -3.01 -4.35 -6.69
CA LEU A 48 -1.75 -4.49 -7.42
C LEU A 48 -1.99 -4.85 -8.89
N GLU A 49 -1.10 -4.41 -9.77
CA GLU A 49 -1.13 -4.79 -11.19
C GLU A 49 -0.85 -6.27 -11.38
N GLU A 50 0.01 -6.84 -10.52
CA GLU A 50 0.33 -8.27 -10.53
C GLU A 50 0.10 -8.83 -9.12
N PRO A 51 -0.37 -10.08 -9.00
CA PRO A 51 -0.64 -10.65 -7.69
C PRO A 51 0.65 -10.91 -6.91
N TYR A 52 0.56 -10.74 -5.60
CA TYR A 52 1.61 -11.15 -4.67
C TYR A 52 1.02 -12.23 -3.78
N LEU A 53 1.70 -13.37 -3.70
CA LEU A 53 1.21 -14.56 -2.98
C LEU A 53 -0.22 -14.96 -3.37
N GLY A 54 -0.56 -14.77 -4.67
CA GLY A 54 -1.88 -15.11 -5.20
C GLY A 54 -2.97 -14.09 -4.94
N GLU A 55 -2.66 -12.96 -4.32
CA GLU A 55 -3.62 -11.92 -3.97
C GLU A 55 -3.26 -10.59 -4.63
N TYR A 56 -4.27 -9.89 -5.13
CA TYR A 56 -4.11 -8.57 -5.73
C TYR A 56 -4.31 -7.43 -4.74
N LEU A 57 -5.17 -7.62 -3.74
CA LEU A 57 -5.58 -6.56 -2.83
C LEU A 57 -4.75 -6.62 -1.55
N TRP A 58 -4.02 -5.55 -1.26
CA TRP A 58 -3.15 -5.48 -0.09
C TRP A 58 -3.30 -4.15 0.63
N PHE A 59 -3.21 -4.19 1.95
CA PHE A 59 -3.08 -2.98 2.75
C PHE A 59 -1.63 -2.49 2.66
N ILE A 60 -1.47 -1.24 2.22
CA ILE A 60 -0.15 -0.61 2.12
C ILE A 60 -0.10 0.59 3.06
N PRO A 61 0.86 0.64 3.98
CA PRO A 61 1.01 1.79 4.88
C PRO A 61 1.26 3.09 4.11
N GLU A 62 0.77 4.19 4.64
CA GLU A 62 0.89 5.51 4.02
C GLU A 62 2.31 5.86 3.61
N ASN A 63 3.29 5.55 4.47
CA ASN A 63 4.69 5.86 4.21
C ASN A 63 5.32 5.00 3.11
N SER A 64 4.62 3.99 2.64
CA SER A 64 5.06 3.14 1.53
C SER A 64 4.34 3.45 0.22
N ILE A 65 3.56 4.52 0.17
CA ILE A 65 2.80 4.90 -1.02
C ILE A 65 3.46 6.10 -1.67
N SER A 66 3.90 5.92 -2.92
CA SER A 66 4.41 7.00 -3.75
C SER A 66 3.46 7.20 -4.94
N TYR A 67 2.88 8.38 -5.06
CA TYR A 67 1.98 8.70 -6.17
C TYR A 67 2.75 8.89 -7.47
N GLU A 68 2.20 8.39 -8.54
CA GLU A 68 2.75 8.57 -9.88
C GLU A 68 2.35 9.90 -10.51
#